data_6cc8b14d56784915469915b7fb6158e6
#
_entry.id   6cc8b14d56784915469915b7fb6158e6
#
_cell.length_a   1.000
_cell.length_b   1.000
_cell.length_c   1.000
_cell.angle_alpha   90.00
_cell.angle_beta   90.00
_cell.angle_gamma   90.00
#
_symmetry.space_group_name_H-M   'P 1'
#
loop_
_entity.id
_entity.type
_entity.pdbx_description
1 polymer ?
#
loop_
_entity_poly.entity_id
_entity_poly.type
_entity_poly.pdbx_seq_one_letter_code
_entity_poly.pdbx_strand_id
1 'polypeptide(L)'
;MPKVSTYTRTRIELLQKEGLHPAGLFKVLKREGLSVSFLSVARIVKKLKTTGTLANLPRSGRPSKLSTEAKAFIDQQMRKDDEMTSGQIQKKLEKRGITVSSSTVRRSRKEQGWTLQRTAYCQLIRDANKVKRLEFARQVLESGDTFQNVIFSDECSVSLEQYRRTCYRKIDEPTKRKPRPKHPLKVHVWAGVSRHGATKICIFDGIMDADLYCNILETTLLPFIREKLPVHRFMQDNDPKHTSRRAKAFFKENNINWWSTLPESPDLNPIEDMWHELKFYLESKVKPRTKQELVDGIKKFWERKVTPLKCTKYIDHVLYKAIPVVVEAQGAATKF
;
A
#
# COMPACT_ATOMS: atom_id res chain seq x y z
N MET A 1 22.29 -50.79 -0.68
CA MET A 1 23.46 -50.43 0.14
C MET A 1 23.07 -49.37 1.13
N PRO A 2 23.39 -49.44 2.40
CA PRO A 2 23.06 -48.43 3.38
C PRO A 2 23.71 -47.08 2.98
N LYS A 3 22.99 -46.00 3.17
CA LYS A 3 23.49 -44.61 2.89
C LYS A 3 24.67 -44.34 3.84
N VAL A 4 25.83 -43.96 3.28
CA VAL A 4 26.96 -43.47 4.10
C VAL A 4 26.50 -42.27 4.93
N SER A 5 26.71 -42.33 6.23
CA SER A 5 26.27 -41.30 7.18
C SER A 5 26.89 -39.92 6.87
N THR A 6 26.24 -38.86 7.28
CA THR A 6 26.79 -37.49 7.13
C THR A 6 28.11 -37.39 7.87
N TYR A 7 28.21 -37.94 9.08
CA TYR A 7 29.44 -38.00 9.87
C TYR A 7 30.59 -38.61 9.08
N THR A 8 30.38 -39.82 8.52
CA THR A 8 31.40 -40.51 7.72
C THR A 8 31.84 -39.72 6.50
N ARG A 9 30.91 -39.02 5.84
CA ARG A 9 31.24 -38.16 4.69
C ARG A 9 32.11 -36.98 5.10
N THR A 10 31.75 -36.27 6.20
CA THR A 10 32.53 -35.17 6.73
C THR A 10 33.92 -35.64 7.16
N ARG A 11 34.01 -36.81 7.76
CA ARG A 11 35.31 -37.39 8.16
C ARG A 11 36.21 -37.70 6.95
N ILE A 12 35.63 -38.20 5.85
CA ILE A 12 36.33 -38.41 4.57
C ILE A 12 36.84 -37.07 4.02
N GLU A 13 36.06 -36.02 4.09
CA GLU A 13 36.46 -34.68 3.60
C GLU A 13 37.63 -34.12 4.40
N LEU A 14 37.58 -34.21 5.73
CA LEU A 14 38.67 -33.75 6.61
C LEU A 14 39.98 -34.52 6.32
N LEU A 15 39.93 -35.83 6.33
CA LEU A 15 41.11 -36.67 6.06
C LEU A 15 41.66 -36.50 4.63
N GLN A 16 40.79 -36.15 3.66
CA GLN A 16 41.24 -35.84 2.33
C GLN A 16 41.99 -34.50 2.26
N LYS A 17 41.57 -33.49 3.04
CA LYS A 17 42.28 -32.21 3.18
C LYS A 17 43.68 -32.37 3.78
N GLU A 18 43.86 -33.41 4.62
CA GLU A 18 45.16 -33.83 5.15
C GLU A 18 46.02 -34.59 4.13
N GLY A 19 45.56 -34.69 2.88
CA GLY A 19 46.34 -35.31 1.79
C GLY A 19 46.22 -36.84 1.66
N LEU A 20 45.36 -37.52 2.43
CA LEU A 20 45.23 -38.97 2.36
C LEU A 20 44.60 -39.44 1.04
N HIS A 21 45.20 -40.44 0.43
CA HIS A 21 44.72 -41.15 -0.75
C HIS A 21 43.50 -42.06 -0.41
N PRO A 22 42.55 -42.38 -1.29
CA PRO A 22 41.37 -43.19 -1.00
C PRO A 22 41.63 -44.50 -0.29
N ALA A 23 42.73 -45.16 -0.58
CA ALA A 23 43.12 -46.41 0.11
C ALA A 23 43.54 -46.16 1.58
N GLY A 24 44.23 -45.05 1.84
CA GLY A 24 44.58 -44.61 3.21
C GLY A 24 43.35 -44.23 4.01
N LEU A 25 42.45 -43.44 3.39
CA LEU A 25 41.15 -43.05 3.97
C LEU A 25 40.34 -44.28 4.40
N PHE A 26 40.25 -45.27 3.54
CA PHE A 26 39.51 -46.51 3.85
C PHE A 26 40.08 -47.26 5.06
N LYS A 27 41.44 -47.36 5.15
CA LYS A 27 42.11 -48.01 6.29
C LYS A 27 41.85 -47.26 7.61
N VAL A 28 41.94 -45.93 7.59
CA VAL A 28 41.67 -45.10 8.78
C VAL A 28 40.21 -45.22 9.23
N LEU A 29 39.24 -45.07 8.31
CA LEU A 29 37.82 -45.20 8.63
C LEU A 29 37.46 -46.59 9.20
N LYS A 30 38.10 -47.67 8.68
CA LYS A 30 37.91 -49.02 9.21
C LYS A 30 38.49 -49.16 10.61
N ARG A 31 39.64 -48.53 10.93
CA ARG A 31 40.21 -48.49 12.28
C ARG A 31 39.34 -47.72 13.26
N GLU A 32 38.69 -46.67 12.79
CA GLU A 32 37.71 -45.87 13.57
C GLU A 32 36.35 -46.58 13.74
N GLY A 33 36.21 -47.82 13.26
CA GLY A 33 34.98 -48.61 13.38
C GLY A 33 33.85 -48.19 12.46
N LEU A 34 34.13 -47.32 11.47
CA LEU A 34 33.11 -46.83 10.56
C LEU A 34 32.87 -47.84 9.43
N SER A 35 31.62 -48.31 9.32
CA SER A 35 31.20 -49.27 8.28
C SER A 35 30.98 -48.52 6.95
N VAL A 36 31.97 -48.54 6.07
CA VAL A 36 31.92 -47.96 4.73
C VAL A 36 32.70 -48.86 3.75
N SER A 37 32.21 -48.97 2.52
CA SER A 37 32.96 -49.71 1.46
C SER A 37 34.01 -48.81 0.79
N PHE A 38 35.10 -49.44 0.33
CA PHE A 38 36.14 -48.73 -0.43
C PHE A 38 35.58 -47.96 -1.63
N LEU A 39 34.66 -48.61 -2.37
CA LEU A 39 34.00 -47.99 -3.52
C LEU A 39 33.20 -46.70 -3.14
N SER A 40 32.58 -46.71 -1.95
CA SER A 40 31.86 -45.52 -1.43
C SER A 40 32.84 -44.40 -1.09
N VAL A 41 33.98 -44.72 -0.44
CA VAL A 41 35.02 -43.72 -0.18
C VAL A 41 35.57 -43.14 -1.48
N ALA A 42 35.93 -44.00 -2.44
CA ALA A 42 36.44 -43.54 -3.75
C ALA A 42 35.42 -42.62 -4.49
N ARG A 43 34.12 -42.98 -4.47
CA ARG A 43 33.07 -42.15 -5.07
C ARG A 43 32.91 -40.78 -4.37
N ILE A 44 32.98 -40.76 -3.04
CA ILE A 44 32.89 -39.51 -2.27
C ILE A 44 34.10 -38.62 -2.56
N VAL A 45 35.31 -39.17 -2.59
CA VAL A 45 36.55 -38.46 -2.92
C VAL A 45 36.48 -37.89 -4.36
N LYS A 46 36.05 -38.72 -5.33
CA LYS A 46 35.88 -38.28 -6.70
C LYS A 46 34.85 -37.12 -6.78
N LYS A 47 33.73 -37.24 -6.06
CA LYS A 47 32.71 -36.19 -5.99
C LYS A 47 33.28 -34.91 -5.39
N LEU A 48 34.00 -34.96 -4.28
CA LEU A 48 34.63 -33.79 -3.65
C LEU A 48 35.61 -33.12 -4.61
N LYS A 49 36.42 -33.87 -5.35
CA LYS A 49 37.33 -33.31 -6.36
C LYS A 49 36.63 -32.64 -7.52
N THR A 50 35.46 -33.15 -7.95
CA THR A 50 34.72 -32.60 -9.11
C THR A 50 33.74 -31.50 -8.78
N THR A 51 33.11 -31.55 -7.59
CA THR A 51 32.03 -30.61 -7.23
C THR A 51 32.35 -29.72 -6.03
N GLY A 52 33.46 -29.96 -5.33
CA GLY A 52 33.85 -29.22 -4.12
C GLY A 52 32.91 -29.40 -2.91
N THR A 53 31.90 -30.29 -3.00
CA THR A 53 30.87 -30.38 -1.96
C THR A 53 30.43 -31.83 -1.70
N LEU A 54 30.09 -32.10 -0.42
CA LEU A 54 29.45 -33.35 0.01
C LEU A 54 27.95 -33.38 -0.29
N ALA A 55 27.32 -32.24 -0.53
CA ALA A 55 25.90 -32.13 -0.81
C ALA A 55 25.49 -32.92 -2.05
N ASN A 56 24.33 -33.53 -2.03
CA ASN A 56 23.82 -34.19 -3.23
C ASN A 56 23.39 -33.13 -4.24
N LEU A 57 23.83 -33.27 -5.48
CA LEU A 57 23.36 -32.39 -6.57
C LEU A 57 21.85 -32.58 -6.74
N PRO A 58 21.14 -31.51 -7.11
CA PRO A 58 19.74 -31.58 -7.47
C PRO A 58 19.53 -32.63 -8.56
N ARG A 59 18.50 -33.43 -8.43
CA ARG A 59 18.13 -34.38 -9.49
C ARG A 59 17.43 -33.60 -10.63
N SER A 60 17.60 -34.07 -11.86
CA SER A 60 16.94 -33.44 -13.03
C SER A 60 15.42 -33.37 -12.92
N GLY A 61 14.81 -34.22 -12.07
CA GLY A 61 13.36 -34.23 -11.89
C GLY A 61 12.61 -34.68 -13.16
N ARG A 62 11.29 -34.52 -13.13
CA ARG A 62 10.42 -34.77 -14.27
C ARG A 62 10.52 -33.59 -15.26
N PRO A 63 10.65 -33.85 -16.57
CA PRO A 63 10.64 -32.80 -17.58
C PRO A 63 9.41 -31.89 -17.47
N SER A 64 9.59 -30.60 -17.68
CA SER A 64 8.50 -29.64 -17.67
C SER A 64 7.54 -29.91 -18.84
N LYS A 65 6.22 -29.87 -18.58
CA LYS A 65 5.19 -29.95 -19.63
C LYS A 65 5.07 -28.66 -20.46
N LEU A 66 5.59 -27.55 -19.93
CA LEU A 66 5.57 -26.25 -20.62
C LEU A 66 6.94 -25.99 -21.23
N SER A 67 6.98 -25.78 -22.54
CA SER A 67 8.16 -25.31 -23.24
C SER A 67 8.46 -23.84 -22.88
N THR A 68 9.62 -23.34 -23.28
CA THR A 68 10.02 -21.94 -23.10
C THR A 68 9.03 -20.99 -23.78
N GLU A 69 8.58 -21.33 -24.99
CA GLU A 69 7.59 -20.54 -25.76
C GLU A 69 6.23 -20.51 -25.05
N ALA A 70 5.79 -21.65 -24.48
CA ALA A 70 4.55 -21.71 -23.72
C ALA A 70 4.62 -20.87 -22.43
N LYS A 71 5.76 -20.84 -21.76
CA LYS A 71 5.99 -19.96 -20.60
C LYS A 71 5.99 -18.48 -21.01
N ALA A 72 6.67 -18.12 -22.10
CA ALA A 72 6.66 -16.76 -22.64
C ALA A 72 5.26 -16.32 -23.05
N PHE A 73 4.45 -17.22 -23.62
CA PHE A 73 3.05 -16.92 -23.91
C PHE A 73 2.22 -16.65 -22.66
N ILE A 74 2.42 -17.40 -21.58
CA ILE A 74 1.74 -17.13 -20.29
C ILE A 74 2.12 -15.73 -19.80
N ASP A 75 3.39 -15.37 -19.80
CA ASP A 75 3.87 -14.04 -19.39
C ASP A 75 3.24 -12.92 -20.24
N GLN A 76 3.23 -13.09 -21.55
CA GLN A 76 2.60 -12.14 -22.48
C GLN A 76 1.10 -11.95 -22.20
N GLN A 77 0.38 -13.04 -21.92
CA GLN A 77 -1.05 -12.94 -21.59
C GLN A 77 -1.28 -12.22 -20.28
N MET A 78 -0.45 -12.46 -19.27
CA MET A 78 -0.52 -11.77 -17.98
C MET A 78 -0.18 -10.27 -18.08
N ARG A 79 0.78 -9.89 -18.95
CA ARG A 79 1.09 -8.46 -19.22
C ARG A 79 -0.03 -7.74 -19.95
N LYS A 80 -0.79 -8.47 -20.77
CA LYS A 80 -1.94 -7.91 -21.50
C LYS A 80 -3.17 -7.75 -20.60
N ASP A 81 -3.36 -8.67 -19.68
CA ASP A 81 -4.52 -8.72 -18.79
C ASP A 81 -4.10 -9.45 -17.50
N ASP A 82 -3.79 -8.68 -16.47
CA ASP A 82 -3.29 -9.16 -15.18
C ASP A 82 -4.39 -9.78 -14.29
N GLU A 83 -5.65 -9.59 -14.64
CA GLU A 83 -6.81 -10.22 -13.97
C GLU A 83 -7.13 -11.62 -14.53
N MET A 84 -6.44 -12.05 -15.60
CA MET A 84 -6.72 -13.33 -16.26
C MET A 84 -6.54 -14.52 -15.32
N THR A 85 -7.57 -15.34 -15.19
CA THR A 85 -7.53 -16.53 -14.35
C THR A 85 -6.67 -17.66 -14.96
N SER A 86 -6.21 -18.59 -14.10
CA SER A 86 -5.44 -19.76 -14.59
C SER A 86 -6.24 -20.65 -15.54
N GLY A 87 -7.57 -20.72 -15.38
CA GLY A 87 -8.44 -21.46 -16.28
C GLY A 87 -8.58 -20.80 -17.65
N GLN A 88 -8.63 -19.48 -17.71
CA GLN A 88 -8.65 -18.76 -18.99
C GLN A 88 -7.34 -18.95 -19.77
N ILE A 89 -6.19 -18.87 -19.09
CA ILE A 89 -4.90 -19.15 -19.72
C ILE A 89 -4.81 -20.61 -20.17
N GLN A 90 -5.30 -21.57 -19.36
CA GLN A 90 -5.35 -22.97 -19.75
C GLN A 90 -6.13 -23.15 -21.05
N LYS A 91 -7.32 -22.57 -21.18
CA LYS A 91 -8.13 -22.63 -22.42
C LYS A 91 -7.41 -22.01 -23.62
N LYS A 92 -6.65 -20.93 -23.41
CA LYS A 92 -5.84 -20.31 -24.48
C LYS A 92 -4.66 -21.20 -24.91
N LEU A 93 -4.04 -21.94 -23.98
CA LEU A 93 -3.00 -22.92 -24.26
C LEU A 93 -3.58 -24.15 -25.01
N GLU A 94 -4.76 -24.63 -24.61
CA GLU A 94 -5.47 -25.71 -25.31
C GLU A 94 -5.72 -25.39 -26.79
N LYS A 95 -6.15 -24.17 -27.09
CA LYS A 95 -6.33 -23.68 -28.48
C LYS A 95 -5.03 -23.69 -29.30
N ARG A 96 -3.87 -23.77 -28.63
CA ARG A 96 -2.54 -23.90 -29.24
C ARG A 96 -2.02 -25.34 -29.21
N GLY A 97 -2.86 -26.31 -28.88
CA GLY A 97 -2.47 -27.73 -28.79
C GLY A 97 -1.69 -28.10 -27.51
N ILE A 98 -1.61 -27.20 -26.52
CA ILE A 98 -0.87 -27.42 -25.27
C ILE A 98 -1.82 -27.77 -24.15
N THR A 99 -1.94 -29.08 -23.83
CA THR A 99 -2.84 -29.58 -22.77
C THR A 99 -2.12 -29.63 -21.41
N VAL A 100 -2.47 -28.74 -20.50
CA VAL A 100 -1.92 -28.66 -19.15
C VAL A 100 -3.04 -28.36 -18.14
N SER A 101 -2.80 -28.69 -16.86
CA SER A 101 -3.75 -28.35 -15.80
C SER A 101 -3.62 -26.87 -15.37
N SER A 102 -4.69 -26.33 -14.80
CA SER A 102 -4.66 -24.99 -14.20
C SER A 102 -3.61 -24.85 -13.08
N SER A 103 -3.29 -25.97 -12.39
CA SER A 103 -2.20 -26.03 -11.38
C SER A 103 -0.82 -25.84 -12.02
N THR A 104 -0.61 -26.38 -13.23
CA THR A 104 0.65 -26.18 -13.99
C THR A 104 0.79 -24.71 -14.40
N VAL A 105 -0.30 -24.08 -14.84
CA VAL A 105 -0.32 -22.65 -15.16
C VAL A 105 0.01 -21.80 -13.92
N ARG A 106 -0.62 -22.09 -12.77
CA ARG A 106 -0.33 -21.38 -11.49
C ARG A 106 1.13 -21.48 -11.08
N ARG A 107 1.72 -22.69 -11.21
CA ARG A 107 3.14 -22.91 -10.90
C ARG A 107 4.04 -22.12 -11.83
N SER A 108 3.75 -22.14 -13.14
CA SER A 108 4.50 -21.38 -14.14
C SER A 108 4.44 -19.87 -13.87
N ARG A 109 3.27 -19.31 -13.51
CA ARG A 109 3.16 -17.90 -13.11
C ARG A 109 4.09 -17.59 -11.93
N LYS A 110 4.05 -18.41 -10.86
CA LYS A 110 4.89 -18.23 -9.69
C LYS A 110 6.39 -18.31 -10.02
N GLU A 111 6.79 -19.25 -10.89
CA GLU A 111 8.17 -19.38 -11.38
C GLU A 111 8.63 -18.13 -12.16
N GLN A 112 7.69 -17.44 -12.82
CA GLN A 112 7.94 -16.20 -13.57
C GLN A 112 7.78 -14.92 -12.71
N GLY A 113 7.60 -15.06 -11.39
CA GLY A 113 7.51 -13.93 -10.47
C GLY A 113 6.11 -13.31 -10.30
N TRP A 114 5.09 -13.84 -10.97
CA TRP A 114 3.72 -13.35 -10.80
C TRP A 114 3.14 -13.73 -9.44
N THR A 115 2.64 -12.73 -8.70
CA THR A 115 2.00 -12.89 -7.40
C THR A 115 0.57 -12.35 -7.45
N LEU A 116 -0.33 -13.00 -6.72
CA LEU A 116 -1.70 -12.52 -6.58
C LEU A 116 -1.73 -11.39 -5.53
N GLN A 117 -2.12 -10.20 -5.95
CA GLN A 117 -2.31 -9.05 -5.08
C GLN A 117 -3.74 -8.51 -5.23
N ARG A 118 -4.19 -7.73 -4.25
CA ARG A 118 -5.44 -6.99 -4.39
C ARG A 118 -5.20 -5.80 -5.31
N THR A 119 -6.13 -5.56 -6.23
CA THR A 119 -6.10 -4.36 -7.07
C THR A 119 -6.14 -3.12 -6.19
N ALA A 120 -5.17 -2.25 -6.35
CA ALA A 120 -5.16 -0.93 -5.74
C ALA A 120 -5.88 0.04 -6.69
N TYR A 121 -6.89 0.71 -6.19
CA TYR A 121 -7.59 1.74 -6.94
C TYR A 121 -6.99 3.11 -6.61
N CYS A 122 -6.81 3.93 -7.63
CA CYS A 122 -6.48 5.33 -7.51
C CYS A 122 -7.56 6.18 -8.18
N GLN A 123 -7.54 7.47 -7.92
CA GLN A 123 -8.47 8.37 -8.60
C GLN A 123 -8.20 8.40 -10.10
N LEU A 124 -9.26 8.35 -10.90
CA LEU A 124 -9.17 8.59 -12.34
C LEU A 124 -8.88 10.08 -12.58
N ILE A 125 -7.74 10.37 -13.20
CA ILE A 125 -7.34 11.73 -13.55
C ILE A 125 -7.45 11.88 -15.06
N ARG A 126 -8.27 12.84 -15.51
CA ARG A 126 -8.43 13.16 -16.92
C ARG A 126 -7.15 13.77 -17.48
N ASP A 127 -6.85 13.55 -18.76
CA ASP A 127 -5.59 13.99 -19.38
C ASP A 127 -5.36 15.51 -19.28
N ALA A 128 -6.41 16.31 -19.44
CA ALA A 128 -6.34 17.76 -19.24
C ALA A 128 -5.93 18.16 -17.80
N ASN A 129 -6.28 17.35 -16.81
CA ASN A 129 -5.92 17.60 -15.43
C ASN A 129 -4.52 17.07 -15.10
N LYS A 130 -4.05 16.01 -15.79
CA LYS A 130 -2.64 15.57 -15.68
C LYS A 130 -1.67 16.68 -16.07
N VAL A 131 -1.97 17.42 -17.14
CA VAL A 131 -1.13 18.55 -17.55
C VAL A 131 -1.06 19.62 -16.46
N LYS A 132 -2.21 20.02 -15.91
CA LYS A 132 -2.27 21.02 -14.83
C LYS A 132 -1.55 20.57 -13.56
N ARG A 133 -1.68 19.27 -13.20
CA ARG A 133 -1.00 18.68 -12.06
C ARG A 133 0.52 18.68 -12.23
N LEU A 134 0.99 18.31 -13.43
CA LEU A 134 2.41 18.32 -13.76
C LEU A 134 3.01 19.73 -13.71
N GLU A 135 2.30 20.69 -14.29
CA GLU A 135 2.70 22.11 -14.28
C GLU A 135 2.80 22.65 -12.85
N PHE A 136 1.76 22.42 -12.04
CA PHE A 136 1.76 22.79 -10.62
C PHE A 136 2.93 22.16 -9.85
N ALA A 137 3.14 20.84 -10.02
CA ALA A 137 4.21 20.14 -9.31
C ALA A 137 5.59 20.71 -9.68
N ARG A 138 5.83 21.01 -10.95
CA ARG A 138 7.05 21.68 -11.41
C ARG A 138 7.21 23.07 -10.81
N GLN A 139 6.14 23.88 -10.87
CA GLN A 139 6.15 25.22 -10.29
C GLN A 139 6.48 25.23 -8.80
N VAL A 140 5.92 24.31 -8.02
CA VAL A 140 6.22 24.18 -6.59
C VAL A 140 7.69 23.83 -6.36
N LEU A 141 8.24 22.89 -7.14
CA LEU A 141 9.65 22.49 -7.01
C LEU A 141 10.60 23.61 -7.43
N GLU A 142 10.31 24.31 -8.53
CA GLU A 142 11.13 25.41 -9.05
C GLU A 142 11.11 26.64 -8.16
N SER A 143 9.95 26.98 -7.59
CA SER A 143 9.82 28.13 -6.68
C SER A 143 10.36 27.87 -5.28
N GLY A 144 10.60 26.62 -4.91
CA GLY A 144 10.95 26.21 -3.55
C GLY A 144 9.83 26.50 -2.54
N ASP A 145 8.56 26.50 -2.98
CA ASP A 145 7.41 26.77 -2.09
C ASP A 145 7.32 25.71 -0.99
N THR A 146 7.43 26.10 0.25
CA THR A 146 7.37 25.22 1.42
C THR A 146 5.95 25.08 2.00
N PHE A 147 4.94 25.70 1.38
CA PHE A 147 3.56 25.77 1.88
C PHE A 147 3.45 26.34 3.31
N GLN A 148 4.37 27.25 3.66
CA GLN A 148 4.42 27.84 5.01
C GLN A 148 3.13 28.59 5.37
N ASN A 149 2.52 29.25 4.40
CA ASN A 149 1.34 30.07 4.56
C ASN A 149 0.07 29.45 3.94
N VAL A 150 0.06 28.14 3.68
CA VAL A 150 -1.12 27.47 3.10
C VAL A 150 -1.98 26.85 4.19
N ILE A 151 -3.29 27.07 4.09
CA ILE A 151 -4.33 26.37 4.85
C ILE A 151 -5.02 25.42 3.87
N PHE A 152 -4.83 24.14 4.03
CA PHE A 152 -5.49 23.08 3.27
C PHE A 152 -6.79 22.70 3.95
N SER A 153 -7.90 22.74 3.25
CA SER A 153 -9.21 22.41 3.84
C SER A 153 -9.97 21.40 3.00
N ASP A 154 -10.89 20.72 3.65
CA ASP A 154 -11.77 19.76 3.01
C ASP A 154 -12.92 19.34 3.92
N GLU A 155 -13.93 18.65 3.33
CA GLU A 155 -15.02 17.98 4.02
C GLU A 155 -14.85 16.48 4.00
N CYS A 156 -15.24 15.85 5.10
CA CYS A 156 -15.25 14.40 5.20
C CYS A 156 -16.57 13.89 5.77
N SER A 157 -17.10 12.84 5.15
CA SER A 157 -18.21 12.08 5.75
C SER A 157 -17.67 10.95 6.63
N VAL A 158 -18.15 10.88 7.85
CA VAL A 158 -17.78 9.83 8.82
C VAL A 158 -19.04 9.06 9.21
N SER A 159 -19.08 7.79 8.82
CA SER A 159 -20.23 6.91 9.12
C SER A 159 -19.99 6.10 10.38
N LEU A 160 -21.07 5.89 11.16
CA LEU A 160 -21.03 5.14 12.42
C LEU A 160 -20.55 3.68 12.25
N GLU A 161 -20.80 3.05 11.10
CA GLU A 161 -20.56 1.63 10.87
C GLU A 161 -19.60 1.34 9.70
N GLN A 162 -18.61 2.20 9.47
CA GLN A 162 -17.66 2.03 8.35
C GLN A 162 -16.66 0.90 8.54
N TYR A 163 -16.47 0.39 9.75
CA TYR A 163 -15.40 -0.54 10.06
C TYR A 163 -15.83 -2.01 10.01
N ARG A 164 -14.92 -2.85 9.59
CA ARG A 164 -15.07 -4.31 9.58
C ARG A 164 -14.94 -4.82 11.02
N ARG A 165 -16.01 -5.38 11.56
CA ARG A 165 -15.96 -6.07 12.84
C ARG A 165 -15.61 -7.54 12.62
N THR A 166 -14.59 -8.02 13.30
CA THR A 166 -14.28 -9.44 13.38
C THR A 166 -14.92 -10.03 14.63
N CYS A 167 -15.35 -11.27 14.57
CA CYS A 167 -15.84 -12.02 15.71
C CYS A 167 -15.31 -13.45 15.67
N TYR A 168 -15.09 -14.02 16.85
CA TYR A 168 -14.79 -15.44 16.97
C TYR A 168 -16.09 -16.25 16.97
N ARG A 169 -16.05 -17.42 16.34
CA ARG A 169 -17.11 -18.45 16.42
C ARG A 169 -16.48 -19.83 16.52
N LYS A 170 -17.20 -20.81 17.06
CA LYS A 170 -16.81 -22.20 16.96
C LYS A 170 -17.02 -22.71 15.53
N ILE A 171 -16.22 -23.68 15.10
CA ILE A 171 -16.24 -24.22 13.72
C ILE A 171 -17.63 -24.79 13.41
N ASP A 172 -18.26 -25.44 14.37
CA ASP A 172 -19.56 -26.14 14.21
C ASP A 172 -20.78 -25.25 14.45
N GLU A 173 -20.59 -23.96 14.77
CA GLU A 173 -21.69 -23.03 14.96
C GLU A 173 -22.00 -22.25 13.69
N PRO A 174 -23.30 -21.97 13.40
CA PRO A 174 -23.67 -21.13 12.25
C PRO A 174 -23.16 -19.70 12.44
N THR A 175 -22.86 -19.04 11.32
CA THR A 175 -22.45 -17.63 11.33
C THR A 175 -23.55 -16.73 11.85
N LYS A 176 -23.35 -16.06 12.99
CA LYS A 176 -24.26 -15.05 13.51
C LYS A 176 -24.30 -13.84 12.59
N ARG A 177 -25.44 -13.57 11.98
CA ARG A 177 -25.67 -12.36 11.19
C ARG A 177 -26.09 -11.24 12.13
N LYS A 178 -25.43 -10.08 12.01
CA LYS A 178 -25.82 -8.86 12.73
C LYS A 178 -26.60 -7.95 11.79
N PRO A 179 -27.75 -7.43 12.19
CA PRO A 179 -28.51 -6.48 11.37
C PRO A 179 -27.66 -5.22 11.16
N ARG A 180 -27.73 -4.67 9.97
CA ARG A 180 -27.09 -3.40 9.63
C ARG A 180 -28.12 -2.54 8.91
N PRO A 181 -28.26 -1.26 9.27
CA PRO A 181 -29.17 -0.36 8.59
C PRO A 181 -28.73 -0.17 7.11
N LYS A 182 -29.68 -0.07 6.21
CA LYS A 182 -29.43 0.20 4.79
C LYS A 182 -28.69 1.54 4.60
N HIS A 183 -29.05 2.52 5.41
CA HIS A 183 -28.44 3.84 5.44
C HIS A 183 -27.83 4.07 6.83
N PRO A 184 -26.53 3.77 7.03
CA PRO A 184 -25.89 3.99 8.31
C PRO A 184 -25.85 5.48 8.64
N LEU A 185 -26.02 5.80 9.91
CA LEU A 185 -25.88 7.16 10.42
C LEU A 185 -24.49 7.68 10.08
N LYS A 186 -24.43 8.89 9.55
CA LYS A 186 -23.20 9.61 9.23
C LYS A 186 -23.27 11.04 9.76
N VAL A 187 -22.12 11.58 10.08
CA VAL A 187 -21.92 13.00 10.32
C VAL A 187 -20.95 13.55 9.28
N HIS A 188 -21.04 14.81 9.00
CA HIS A 188 -20.08 15.49 8.14
C HIS A 188 -19.15 16.34 9.00
N VAL A 189 -17.92 16.46 8.59
CA VAL A 189 -16.93 17.29 9.26
C VAL A 189 -16.26 18.20 8.23
N TRP A 190 -15.94 19.41 8.65
CA TRP A 190 -15.10 20.34 7.92
C TRP A 190 -13.95 20.80 8.82
N ALA A 191 -12.76 20.93 8.25
CA ALA A 191 -11.62 21.53 8.94
C ALA A 191 -10.57 22.03 7.93
N GLY A 192 -9.60 22.80 8.45
CA GLY A 192 -8.40 23.20 7.75
C GLY A 192 -7.14 22.86 8.53
N VAL A 193 -6.05 22.56 7.83
CA VAL A 193 -4.75 22.26 8.39
C VAL A 193 -3.65 23.11 7.76
N SER A 194 -2.69 23.53 8.53
CA SER A 194 -1.51 24.29 8.09
C SER A 194 -0.29 23.90 8.92
N ARG A 195 0.89 24.41 8.58
CA ARG A 195 2.09 24.24 9.41
C ARG A 195 1.95 24.83 10.82
N HIS A 196 1.05 25.79 10.99
CA HIS A 196 0.75 26.45 12.27
C HIS A 196 -0.31 25.69 13.11
N GLY A 197 -0.77 24.54 12.62
CA GLY A 197 -1.80 23.71 13.26
C GLY A 197 -3.07 23.62 12.45
N ALA A 198 -4.14 23.23 13.12
CA ALA A 198 -5.45 23.03 12.51
C ALA A 198 -6.49 24.04 13.01
N THR A 199 -7.48 24.33 12.19
CA THR A 199 -8.69 25.05 12.61
C THR A 199 -9.46 24.25 13.64
N LYS A 200 -10.44 24.86 14.30
CA LYS A 200 -11.48 24.10 15.00
C LYS A 200 -12.20 23.21 13.99
N ILE A 201 -12.51 21.97 14.40
CA ILE A 201 -13.31 21.08 13.57
C ILE A 201 -14.79 21.46 13.67
N CYS A 202 -15.46 21.61 12.55
CA CYS A 202 -16.91 21.73 12.50
C CYS A 202 -17.53 20.37 12.20
N ILE A 203 -18.54 19.98 12.98
CA ILE A 203 -19.31 18.75 12.78
C ILE A 203 -20.75 19.16 12.51
N PHE A 204 -21.31 18.69 11.41
CA PHE A 204 -22.65 19.04 10.97
C PHE A 204 -23.39 17.85 10.36
N ASP A 205 -24.70 17.97 10.26
CA ASP A 205 -25.61 17.01 9.64
C ASP A 205 -26.20 17.60 8.35
N GLY A 206 -26.70 16.74 7.49
CA GLY A 206 -27.39 17.17 6.28
C GLY A 206 -26.45 17.54 5.12
N ILE A 207 -26.96 18.35 4.22
CA ILE A 207 -26.25 18.79 3.01
C ILE A 207 -25.69 20.19 3.25
N MET A 208 -24.43 20.39 2.99
CA MET A 208 -23.80 21.72 3.02
C MET A 208 -24.17 22.50 1.78
N ASP A 209 -24.82 23.63 1.96
CA ASP A 209 -25.00 24.66 0.95
C ASP A 209 -23.98 25.79 1.14
N ALA A 210 -24.10 26.84 0.32
CA ALA A 210 -23.17 27.96 0.37
C ALA A 210 -23.28 28.82 1.65
N ASP A 211 -24.49 28.91 2.26
CA ASP A 211 -24.68 29.68 3.49
C ASP A 211 -24.11 28.93 4.69
N LEU A 212 -24.39 27.64 4.82
CA LEU A 212 -23.78 26.80 5.86
C LEU A 212 -22.25 26.80 5.73
N TYR A 213 -21.74 26.74 4.49
CA TYR A 213 -20.30 26.80 4.25
C TYR A 213 -19.71 28.13 4.75
N CYS A 214 -20.28 29.29 4.41
CA CYS A 214 -19.83 30.58 4.92
C CYS A 214 -19.86 30.65 6.45
N ASN A 215 -20.91 30.14 7.08
CA ASN A 215 -21.02 30.08 8.55
C ASN A 215 -19.93 29.21 9.19
N ILE A 216 -19.59 28.08 8.55
CA ILE A 216 -18.47 27.24 9.00
C ILE A 216 -17.16 28.01 8.90
N LEU A 217 -16.89 28.69 7.81
CA LEU A 217 -15.68 29.49 7.65
C LEU A 217 -15.60 30.64 8.66
N GLU A 218 -16.71 31.30 8.92
CA GLU A 218 -16.80 32.38 9.91
C GLU A 218 -16.42 31.91 11.32
N THR A 219 -16.91 30.73 11.71
CA THR A 219 -16.72 30.22 13.08
C THR A 219 -15.42 29.44 13.27
N THR A 220 -14.81 28.95 12.20
CA THR A 220 -13.63 28.07 12.28
C THR A 220 -12.38 28.65 11.60
N LEU A 221 -12.51 29.11 10.35
CA LEU A 221 -11.39 29.61 9.55
C LEU A 221 -10.97 31.01 9.95
N LEU A 222 -11.91 31.97 10.07
CA LEU A 222 -11.58 33.36 10.36
C LEU A 222 -10.86 33.53 11.70
N PRO A 223 -11.26 32.88 12.81
CA PRO A 223 -10.49 32.94 14.05
C PRO A 223 -9.06 32.42 13.88
N PHE A 224 -8.90 31.32 13.15
CA PHE A 224 -7.60 30.74 12.90
C PHE A 224 -6.69 31.66 12.05
N ILE A 225 -7.22 32.26 11.00
CA ILE A 225 -6.51 33.22 10.16
C ILE A 225 -6.04 34.41 11.01
N ARG A 226 -6.96 34.99 11.78
CA ARG A 226 -6.64 36.18 12.60
C ARG A 226 -5.60 35.89 13.67
N GLU A 227 -5.64 34.73 14.28
CA GLU A 227 -4.75 34.36 15.37
C GLU A 227 -3.40 33.79 14.92
N LYS A 228 -3.42 32.91 13.91
CA LYS A 228 -2.26 32.07 13.58
C LYS A 228 -1.62 32.41 12.24
N LEU A 229 -2.40 32.91 11.26
CA LEU A 229 -1.91 32.99 9.88
C LEU A 229 -2.53 34.16 9.10
N PRO A 230 -2.28 35.42 9.53
CA PRO A 230 -2.88 36.61 8.88
C PRO A 230 -2.48 36.73 7.41
N VAL A 231 -1.27 36.32 7.04
CA VAL A 231 -0.82 36.21 5.64
C VAL A 231 -0.96 34.75 5.23
N HIS A 232 -1.96 34.44 4.43
CA HIS A 232 -2.33 33.06 4.11
C HIS A 232 -2.71 32.89 2.64
N ARG A 233 -2.66 31.62 2.20
CA ARG A 233 -3.32 31.09 1.00
C ARG A 233 -4.30 30.03 1.46
N PHE A 234 -5.58 30.21 1.19
CA PHE A 234 -6.62 29.27 1.59
C PHE A 234 -6.97 28.35 0.43
N MET A 235 -6.72 27.07 0.61
CA MET A 235 -6.95 26.01 -0.37
C MET A 235 -8.23 25.25 -0.06
N GLN A 236 -9.13 25.17 -1.04
CA GLN A 236 -10.36 24.39 -1.02
C GLN A 236 -10.58 23.75 -2.38
N ASP A 237 -11.46 22.76 -2.48
CA ASP A 237 -11.86 22.19 -3.77
C ASP A 237 -12.76 23.13 -4.59
N ASN A 238 -13.07 22.73 -5.82
CA ASN A 238 -13.87 23.52 -6.74
C ASN A 238 -15.37 23.14 -6.71
N ASP A 239 -15.89 22.63 -5.59
CA ASP A 239 -17.32 22.34 -5.46
C ASP A 239 -18.15 23.60 -5.73
N PRO A 240 -19.31 23.50 -6.41
CA PRO A 240 -20.19 24.65 -6.69
C PRO A 240 -20.53 25.50 -5.47
N LYS A 241 -20.68 24.94 -4.29
CA LYS A 241 -20.93 25.71 -3.06
C LYS A 241 -19.76 26.60 -2.68
N HIS A 242 -18.52 26.14 -2.89
CA HIS A 242 -17.28 26.88 -2.59
C HIS A 242 -16.98 27.99 -3.60
N THR A 243 -17.43 27.81 -4.84
CA THR A 243 -17.22 28.77 -5.93
C THR A 243 -18.44 29.65 -6.20
N SER A 244 -19.48 29.54 -5.37
CA SER A 244 -20.71 30.31 -5.46
C SER A 244 -20.48 31.81 -5.33
N ARG A 245 -21.44 32.62 -5.80
CA ARG A 245 -21.43 34.09 -5.60
C ARG A 245 -21.37 34.44 -4.12
N ARG A 246 -22.11 33.72 -3.28
CA ARG A 246 -22.13 33.90 -1.82
C ARG A 246 -20.75 33.68 -1.19
N ALA A 247 -20.08 32.56 -1.50
CA ALA A 247 -18.75 32.26 -0.99
C ALA A 247 -17.70 33.28 -1.47
N LYS A 248 -17.73 33.67 -2.74
CA LYS A 248 -16.82 34.70 -3.29
C LYS A 248 -17.00 36.06 -2.63
N ALA A 249 -18.26 36.49 -2.36
CA ALA A 249 -18.54 37.70 -1.60
C ALA A 249 -17.93 37.60 -0.19
N PHE A 250 -18.18 36.51 0.51
CA PHE A 250 -17.63 36.26 1.84
C PHE A 250 -16.09 36.30 1.88
N PHE A 251 -15.42 35.73 0.87
CA PHE A 251 -13.94 35.78 0.79
C PHE A 251 -13.46 37.24 0.64
N LYS A 252 -14.11 38.01 -0.22
CA LYS A 252 -13.76 39.41 -0.44
C LYS A 252 -13.99 40.26 0.82
N GLU A 253 -15.13 40.10 1.47
CA GLU A 253 -15.51 40.84 2.69
C GLU A 253 -14.54 40.55 3.85
N ASN A 254 -14.04 39.33 3.94
CA ASN A 254 -13.17 38.91 5.04
C ASN A 254 -11.67 38.82 4.65
N ASN A 255 -11.29 39.33 3.49
CA ASN A 255 -9.90 39.30 2.97
C ASN A 255 -9.30 37.91 2.97
N ILE A 256 -10.08 36.87 2.62
CA ILE A 256 -9.59 35.49 2.49
C ILE A 256 -8.89 35.36 1.14
N ASN A 257 -7.59 35.10 1.18
CA ASN A 257 -6.80 34.86 -0.02
C ASN A 257 -7.01 33.43 -0.51
N TRP A 258 -8.06 33.23 -1.31
CA TRP A 258 -8.39 31.93 -1.89
C TRP A 258 -7.38 31.53 -2.96
N TRP A 259 -6.84 30.32 -2.80
CA TRP A 259 -5.93 29.70 -3.75
C TRP A 259 -6.63 28.52 -4.43
N SER A 260 -6.78 28.60 -5.76
CA SER A 260 -7.48 27.58 -6.54
C SER A 260 -6.75 26.24 -6.49
N THR A 261 -7.48 25.18 -6.16
CA THR A 261 -6.96 23.80 -6.16
C THR A 261 -6.89 23.20 -7.55
N LEU A 262 -6.04 22.18 -7.65
CA LEU A 262 -6.01 21.30 -8.79
C LEU A 262 -7.22 20.34 -8.75
N PRO A 263 -8.00 20.23 -9.82
CA PRO A 263 -9.04 19.21 -9.90
C PRO A 263 -8.45 17.80 -9.81
N GLU A 264 -9.23 16.88 -9.27
CA GLU A 264 -8.88 15.45 -9.20
C GLU A 264 -7.53 15.17 -8.51
N SER A 265 -7.23 15.92 -7.42
CA SER A 265 -5.92 15.89 -6.76
C SER A 265 -5.99 15.70 -5.23
N PRO A 266 -6.74 14.72 -4.73
CA PRO A 266 -6.80 14.47 -3.28
C PRO A 266 -5.44 14.03 -2.72
N ASP A 267 -4.62 13.35 -3.52
CA ASP A 267 -3.26 12.94 -3.18
C ASP A 267 -2.29 14.12 -2.95
N LEU A 268 -2.69 15.34 -3.30
CA LEU A 268 -1.96 16.57 -3.03
C LEU A 268 -2.60 17.42 -1.91
N ASN A 269 -3.64 16.90 -1.25
CA ASN A 269 -4.27 17.58 -0.12
C ASN A 269 -3.93 16.85 1.20
N PRO A 270 -3.05 17.40 2.05
CA PRO A 270 -2.59 16.72 3.27
C PRO A 270 -3.70 16.44 4.30
N ILE A 271 -4.86 17.09 4.18
CA ILE A 271 -5.99 16.84 5.09
C ILE A 271 -6.64 15.47 4.84
N GLU A 272 -6.51 14.91 3.63
CA GLU A 272 -7.01 13.56 3.32
C GLU A 272 -6.30 12.48 4.16
N ASP A 273 -4.99 12.61 4.35
CA ASP A 273 -4.23 11.76 5.28
C ASP A 273 -4.76 11.88 6.72
N MET A 274 -5.14 13.09 7.11
CA MET A 274 -5.73 13.36 8.42
C MET A 274 -7.09 12.68 8.57
N TRP A 275 -7.93 12.72 7.51
CA TRP A 275 -9.21 12.01 7.48
C TRP A 275 -9.04 10.51 7.53
N HIS A 276 -8.03 9.98 6.85
CA HIS A 276 -7.69 8.56 6.92
C HIS A 276 -7.32 8.15 8.36
N GLU A 277 -6.46 8.92 9.02
CA GLU A 277 -6.07 8.65 10.41
C GLU A 277 -7.25 8.80 11.39
N LEU A 278 -8.11 9.78 11.21
CA LEU A 278 -9.34 9.93 11.98
C LEU A 278 -10.22 8.70 11.88
N LYS A 279 -10.50 8.24 10.65
CA LYS A 279 -11.32 7.04 10.40
C LYS A 279 -10.68 5.80 11.04
N PHE A 280 -9.38 5.63 10.89
CA PHE A 280 -8.64 4.54 11.53
C PHE A 280 -8.68 4.61 13.07
N TYR A 281 -8.55 5.80 13.65
CA TYR A 281 -8.67 5.99 15.10
C TYR A 281 -10.07 5.61 15.61
N LEU A 282 -11.10 6.05 14.92
CA LEU A 282 -12.48 5.71 15.27
C LEU A 282 -12.73 4.20 15.17
N GLU A 283 -12.23 3.56 14.11
CA GLU A 283 -12.35 2.12 13.91
C GLU A 283 -11.57 1.30 14.95
N SER A 284 -10.34 1.68 15.23
CA SER A 284 -9.42 0.86 16.05
C SER A 284 -9.55 1.12 17.55
N LYS A 285 -9.80 2.37 17.94
CA LYS A 285 -9.75 2.80 19.36
C LYS A 285 -11.12 3.13 19.96
N VAL A 286 -11.93 3.92 19.25
CA VAL A 286 -13.22 4.40 19.79
C VAL A 286 -14.32 3.37 19.62
N LYS A 287 -14.44 2.82 18.40
CA LYS A 287 -15.48 1.85 18.01
C LYS A 287 -16.90 2.34 18.36
N PRO A 288 -17.29 3.54 17.94
CA PRO A 288 -18.51 4.19 18.37
C PRO A 288 -19.75 3.36 18.00
N ARG A 289 -20.76 3.39 18.84
CA ARG A 289 -22.05 2.72 18.65
C ARG A 289 -23.21 3.68 18.53
N THR A 290 -23.02 4.91 19.01
CA THR A 290 -24.02 5.98 18.99
C THR A 290 -23.46 7.20 18.25
N LYS A 291 -24.37 8.09 17.84
CA LYS A 291 -23.99 9.37 17.24
C LYS A 291 -23.12 10.20 18.20
N GLN A 292 -23.50 10.21 19.47
CA GLN A 292 -22.77 10.98 20.49
C GLN A 292 -21.34 10.47 20.65
N GLU A 293 -21.15 9.14 20.79
CA GLU A 293 -19.82 8.54 20.86
C GLU A 293 -18.97 8.83 19.60
N LEU A 294 -19.61 8.88 18.42
CA LEU A 294 -18.94 9.23 17.17
C LEU A 294 -18.44 10.67 17.21
N VAL A 295 -19.33 11.62 17.58
CA VAL A 295 -19.00 13.05 17.68
C VAL A 295 -17.91 13.29 18.71
N ASP A 296 -18.02 12.67 19.90
CA ASP A 296 -17.03 12.81 20.98
C ASP A 296 -15.67 12.21 20.57
N GLY A 297 -15.70 11.08 19.86
CA GLY A 297 -14.49 10.46 19.30
C GLY A 297 -13.79 11.35 18.28
N ILE A 298 -14.54 12.01 17.39
CA ILE A 298 -14.03 12.96 16.40
C ILE A 298 -13.39 14.17 17.10
N LYS A 299 -14.10 14.80 18.04
CA LYS A 299 -13.59 15.95 18.81
C LYS A 299 -12.31 15.59 19.57
N LYS A 300 -12.32 14.46 20.29
CA LYS A 300 -11.16 13.97 21.03
C LYS A 300 -9.94 13.71 20.14
N PHE A 301 -10.14 13.14 18.95
CA PHE A 301 -9.07 12.96 17.98
C PHE A 301 -8.51 14.31 17.56
N TRP A 302 -9.38 15.23 17.15
CA TRP A 302 -8.98 16.54 16.64
C TRP A 302 -8.18 17.34 17.66
N GLU A 303 -8.67 17.45 18.88
CA GLU A 303 -8.03 18.20 19.98
C GLU A 303 -6.70 17.58 20.43
N ARG A 304 -6.62 16.24 20.50
CA ARG A 304 -5.48 15.58 21.13
C ARG A 304 -4.43 15.05 20.15
N LYS A 305 -4.83 14.80 18.92
CA LYS A 305 -3.95 14.15 17.94
C LYS A 305 -3.53 15.05 16.80
N VAL A 306 -4.31 16.09 16.48
CA VAL A 306 -3.99 17.01 15.39
C VAL A 306 -3.16 18.16 15.95
N THR A 307 -1.85 17.97 15.99
CA THR A 307 -0.87 18.94 16.47
C THR A 307 -0.19 19.67 15.30
N PRO A 308 0.40 20.86 15.49
CA PRO A 308 1.17 21.53 14.44
C PRO A 308 2.26 20.64 13.83
N LEU A 309 2.96 19.86 14.66
CA LEU A 309 4.00 18.91 14.21
C LEU A 309 3.41 17.84 13.29
N LYS A 310 2.21 17.33 13.61
CA LYS A 310 1.53 16.34 12.77
C LYS A 310 1.05 16.95 11.46
N CYS A 311 0.48 18.15 11.48
CA CYS A 311 0.10 18.87 10.28
C CYS A 311 1.30 19.09 9.36
N THR A 312 2.43 19.56 9.92
CA THR A 312 3.69 19.73 9.20
C THR A 312 4.15 18.43 8.56
N LYS A 313 4.09 17.31 9.29
CA LYS A 313 4.49 15.99 8.75
C LYS A 313 3.70 15.60 7.51
N TYR A 314 2.39 15.83 7.47
CA TYR A 314 1.57 15.50 6.29
C TYR A 314 1.77 16.50 5.15
N ILE A 315 1.99 17.78 5.46
CA ILE A 315 2.37 18.77 4.44
C ILE A 315 3.73 18.42 3.83
N ASP A 316 4.71 18.01 4.65
CA ASP A 316 6.01 17.56 4.19
C ASP A 316 5.91 16.28 3.35
N HIS A 317 4.99 15.36 3.69
CA HIS A 317 4.72 14.18 2.89
C HIS A 317 4.23 14.56 1.48
N VAL A 318 3.28 15.49 1.38
CA VAL A 318 2.84 15.99 0.08
C VAL A 318 4.00 16.65 -0.66
N LEU A 319 4.72 17.56 -0.01
CA LEU A 319 5.77 18.36 -0.64
C LEU A 319 6.97 17.51 -1.11
N TYR A 320 7.48 16.64 -0.24
CA TYR A 320 8.73 15.91 -0.49
C TYR A 320 8.54 14.49 -1.01
N LYS A 321 7.31 13.96 -1.00
CA LYS A 321 7.02 12.60 -1.49
C LYS A 321 6.01 12.60 -2.63
N ALA A 322 4.83 13.22 -2.47
CA ALA A 322 3.79 13.16 -3.49
C ALA A 322 4.13 14.02 -4.71
N ILE A 323 4.54 15.28 -4.52
CA ILE A 323 4.87 16.21 -5.63
C ILE A 323 5.96 15.67 -6.56
N PRO A 324 7.12 15.15 -6.09
CA PRO A 324 8.09 14.53 -6.97
C PRO A 324 7.53 13.35 -7.78
N VAL A 325 6.71 12.51 -7.15
CA VAL A 325 6.07 11.37 -7.85
C VAL A 325 5.07 11.83 -8.91
N VAL A 326 4.37 12.94 -8.72
CA VAL A 326 3.51 13.54 -9.77
C VAL A 326 4.34 13.90 -11.00
N VAL A 327 5.55 14.44 -10.81
CA VAL A 327 6.45 14.78 -11.93
C VAL A 327 6.93 13.51 -12.62
N GLU A 328 7.37 12.50 -11.89
CA GLU A 328 7.78 11.19 -12.42
C GLU A 328 6.65 10.51 -13.19
N ALA A 329 5.43 10.57 -12.65
CA ALA A 329 4.23 9.97 -13.25
C ALA A 329 3.59 10.86 -14.34
N GLN A 330 4.23 11.96 -14.76
CA GLN A 330 3.72 12.90 -15.77
C GLN A 330 2.27 13.37 -15.47
N GLY A 331 2.02 13.73 -14.22
CA GLY A 331 0.72 14.22 -13.76
C GLY A 331 -0.33 13.15 -13.43
N ALA A 332 -0.04 11.86 -13.62
CA ALA A 332 -0.94 10.78 -13.23
C ALA A 332 -1.10 10.69 -11.70
N ALA A 333 -2.04 9.85 -11.24
CA ALA A 333 -2.25 9.61 -9.82
C ALA A 333 -0.99 9.05 -9.16
N THR A 334 -0.72 9.49 -7.94
CA THR A 334 0.36 8.95 -7.13
C THR A 334 -0.10 7.66 -6.42
N LYS A 335 0.82 6.96 -5.80
CA LYS A 335 0.53 5.79 -4.95
C LYS A 335 0.10 6.17 -3.52
N PHE A 336 0.00 7.44 -3.24
CA PHE A 336 -0.30 8.01 -1.92
C PHE A 336 -1.76 8.38 -1.79
#